data_9005a8d956fe5554d458765e9b74827d
#
_entry.id   9005a8d956fe5554d458765e9b74827d
#
_cell.length_a   1.000
_cell.length_b   1.000
_cell.length_c   1.000
_cell.angle_alpha   90.00
_cell.angle_beta   90.00
_cell.angle_gamma   90.00
#
_symmetry.space_group_name_H-M   'P 1'
#
loop_
_entity.id
_entity.type
_entity.pdbx_description
1 polymer ?
#
loop_
_entity_poly.entity_id
_entity_poly.type
_entity_poly.pdbx_seq_one_letter_code
_entity_poly.pdbx_strand_id
1 'polypeptide(L)'
;MTKYTLDEVNDMYVDVLKEIGNVGSGNAATAIANMVGTRIDMKVPNVKLMDVGKLGSAIGPEEETVIGIFLEVSHDIDGSMMFLLDLESGHYLADKLLMKENVVHEQMEVFDEMELSALKEVGNIITASYLSALASMTNLTILPSVPYICVDMAAAILSVPAIEFGLVGDRALLIETEICADVAIRGYFILMPEQESYYKILSAL
;
A
#
# COMPACT_ATOMS: atom_id res chain seq x y z
N MET A 1 14.72 -8.96 26.52
CA MET A 1 14.01 -8.83 25.23
C MET A 1 14.68 -9.75 24.24
N THR A 2 13.99 -10.77 23.79
CA THR A 2 14.49 -11.72 22.79
C THR A 2 14.53 -10.95 21.47
N LYS A 3 15.73 -10.71 20.93
CA LYS A 3 15.87 -10.14 19.59
C LYS A 3 15.52 -11.26 18.61
N TYR A 4 14.35 -11.17 18.01
CA TYR A 4 14.03 -12.02 16.88
C TYR A 4 14.95 -11.64 15.71
N THR A 5 15.61 -12.60 15.13
CA THR A 5 16.25 -12.44 13.83
C THR A 5 15.21 -12.66 12.75
N LEU A 6 15.43 -12.11 11.58
CA LEU A 6 14.48 -12.19 10.46
C LEU A 6 14.23 -13.59 9.93
N ASP A 7 15.18 -14.49 10.14
CA ASP A 7 15.06 -15.91 9.83
C ASP A 7 14.11 -16.64 10.81
N GLU A 8 13.73 -15.98 11.92
CA GLU A 8 12.75 -16.48 12.90
C GLU A 8 11.32 -16.00 12.63
N VAL A 9 11.10 -15.20 11.59
CA VAL A 9 9.76 -14.94 11.05
C VAL A 9 9.34 -16.20 10.31
N ASN A 10 8.83 -17.14 11.08
CA ASN A 10 8.35 -18.38 10.53
C ASN A 10 7.03 -18.16 9.76
N ASP A 11 6.59 -19.17 9.06
CA ASP A 11 5.36 -19.18 8.25
C ASP A 11 4.13 -18.65 9.03
N MET A 12 4.12 -18.84 10.36
CA MET A 12 3.03 -18.39 11.21
C MET A 12 2.85 -16.85 11.21
N TYR A 13 3.94 -16.07 11.25
CA TYR A 13 3.84 -14.60 11.18
C TYR A 13 3.37 -14.13 9.80
N VAL A 14 3.83 -14.79 8.74
CA VAL A 14 3.38 -14.51 7.38
C VAL A 14 1.88 -14.80 7.24
N ASP A 15 1.38 -15.89 7.81
CA ASP A 15 -0.05 -16.23 7.81
C ASP A 15 -0.88 -15.20 8.56
N VAL A 16 -0.43 -14.73 9.73
CA VAL A 16 -1.12 -13.68 10.48
C VAL A 16 -1.10 -12.35 9.73
N LEU A 17 0.04 -11.97 9.14
CA LEU A 17 0.13 -10.76 8.32
C LEU A 17 -0.75 -10.84 7.07
N LYS A 18 -0.91 -12.03 6.50
CA LYS A 18 -1.85 -12.27 5.39
C LYS A 18 -3.30 -12.12 5.83
N GLU A 19 -3.64 -12.59 7.03
CA GLU A 19 -4.98 -12.40 7.59
C GLU A 19 -5.28 -10.91 7.84
N ILE A 20 -4.32 -10.15 8.38
CA ILE A 20 -4.42 -8.68 8.49
C ILE A 20 -4.67 -8.06 7.12
N GLY A 21 -3.93 -8.51 6.11
CA GLY A 21 -4.10 -8.09 4.72
C GLY A 21 -5.53 -8.37 4.22
N ASN A 22 -6.06 -9.55 4.46
CA ASN A 22 -7.42 -9.94 4.05
C ASN A 22 -8.50 -9.10 4.76
N VAL A 23 -8.37 -8.87 6.06
CA VAL A 23 -9.30 -8.01 6.82
C VAL A 23 -9.24 -6.57 6.29
N GLY A 24 -8.03 -6.03 6.11
CA GLY A 24 -7.83 -4.67 5.57
C GLY A 24 -8.40 -4.52 4.16
N SER A 25 -8.14 -5.49 3.28
CA SER A 25 -8.65 -5.48 1.89
C SER A 25 -10.18 -5.56 1.85
N GLY A 26 -10.81 -6.39 2.69
CA GLY A 26 -12.26 -6.48 2.78
C GLY A 26 -12.93 -5.16 3.23
N ASN A 27 -12.33 -4.47 4.21
CA ASN A 27 -12.79 -3.17 4.66
C ASN A 27 -12.61 -2.10 3.56
N ALA A 28 -11.45 -2.08 2.89
CA ALA A 28 -11.17 -1.17 1.78
C ALA A 28 -12.12 -1.39 0.61
N ALA A 29 -12.34 -2.65 0.20
CA ALA A 29 -13.26 -3.01 -0.87
C ALA A 29 -14.68 -2.47 -0.60
N THR A 30 -15.16 -2.64 0.63
CA THR A 30 -16.48 -2.15 1.04
C THR A 30 -16.56 -0.62 0.96
N ALA A 31 -15.53 0.08 1.43
CA ALA A 31 -15.51 1.55 1.40
C ALA A 31 -15.44 2.08 -0.04
N ILE A 32 -14.59 1.52 -0.89
CA ILE A 32 -14.45 1.93 -2.30
C ILE A 32 -15.73 1.60 -3.08
N ALA A 33 -16.32 0.41 -2.87
CA ALA A 33 -17.57 0.02 -3.51
C ALA A 33 -18.71 1.02 -3.23
N ASN A 34 -18.78 1.52 -1.98
CA ASN A 34 -19.74 2.56 -1.62
C ASN A 34 -19.49 3.90 -2.32
N MET A 35 -18.23 4.24 -2.59
CA MET A 35 -17.89 5.49 -3.30
C MET A 35 -18.23 5.42 -4.78
N VAL A 36 -17.90 4.30 -5.44
CA VAL A 36 -18.09 4.16 -6.89
C VAL A 36 -19.47 3.62 -7.26
N GLY A 37 -20.26 3.20 -6.28
CA GLY A 37 -21.62 2.66 -6.51
C GLY A 37 -21.66 1.31 -7.22
N THR A 38 -20.52 0.60 -7.30
CA THR A 38 -20.42 -0.73 -7.91
C THR A 38 -19.70 -1.70 -6.99
N ARG A 39 -19.95 -2.99 -7.22
CA ARG A 39 -19.28 -4.02 -6.43
C ARG A 39 -17.79 -4.05 -6.73
N ILE A 40 -17.00 -4.01 -5.67
CA ILE A 40 -15.56 -4.17 -5.71
C ILE A 40 -15.20 -5.28 -4.74
N ASP A 41 -14.40 -6.22 -5.21
CA ASP A 41 -13.76 -7.24 -4.38
C ASP A 41 -12.25 -6.97 -4.34
N MET A 42 -11.62 -7.14 -3.18
CA MET A 42 -10.16 -7.05 -3.04
C MET A 42 -9.62 -8.34 -2.48
N LYS A 43 -8.48 -8.79 -3.02
CA LYS A 43 -7.79 -10.01 -2.60
C LYS A 43 -6.35 -9.68 -2.26
N VAL A 44 -5.78 -10.47 -1.36
CA VAL A 44 -4.36 -10.45 -1.00
C VAL A 44 -3.75 -11.77 -1.42
N PRO A 45 -3.31 -11.91 -2.68
CA PRO A 45 -2.75 -13.15 -3.17
C PRO A 45 -1.44 -13.51 -2.47
N ASN A 46 -0.65 -12.52 -2.09
CA ASN A 46 0.67 -12.75 -1.54
C ASN A 46 1.08 -11.69 -0.53
N VAL A 47 1.79 -12.14 0.52
CA VAL A 47 2.44 -11.29 1.51
C VAL A 47 3.87 -11.74 1.65
N LYS A 48 4.82 -10.81 1.55
CA LYS A 48 6.26 -11.08 1.66
C LYS A 48 6.91 -10.11 2.62
N LEU A 49 7.74 -10.64 3.46
CA LEU A 49 8.70 -9.86 4.22
C LEU A 49 10.03 -9.89 3.49
N MET A 50 10.59 -8.72 3.16
CA MET A 50 11.77 -8.66 2.32
C MET A 50 12.66 -7.47 2.64
N ASP A 51 13.88 -7.49 2.11
CA ASP A 51 14.80 -6.36 2.19
C ASP A 51 14.26 -5.20 1.35
N VAL A 52 14.30 -3.98 1.87
CA VAL A 52 13.90 -2.77 1.13
C VAL A 52 14.64 -2.65 -0.21
N GLY A 53 15.92 -2.97 -0.25
CA GLY A 53 16.72 -2.96 -1.49
C GLY A 53 16.29 -3.96 -2.57
N LYS A 54 15.37 -4.88 -2.27
CA LYS A 54 14.83 -5.86 -3.23
C LYS A 54 13.42 -5.52 -3.72
N LEU A 55 12.81 -4.45 -3.20
CA LEU A 55 11.45 -4.06 -3.57
C LEU A 55 11.28 -3.81 -5.06
N GLY A 56 12.22 -3.10 -5.69
CA GLY A 56 12.17 -2.82 -7.13
C GLY A 56 12.00 -4.09 -7.97
N SER A 57 12.80 -5.10 -7.70
CA SER A 57 12.73 -6.37 -8.44
C SER A 57 11.45 -7.18 -8.18
N ALA A 58 10.73 -6.89 -7.12
CA ALA A 58 9.49 -7.59 -6.76
C ALA A 58 8.23 -6.94 -7.34
N ILE A 59 8.30 -5.64 -7.65
CA ILE A 59 7.17 -4.83 -8.12
C ILE A 59 7.10 -4.82 -9.64
N GLY A 60 8.22 -4.69 -10.31
CA GLY A 60 8.29 -4.62 -11.77
C GLY A 60 9.58 -3.95 -12.26
N PRO A 61 9.64 -3.56 -13.54
CA PRO A 61 10.79 -2.83 -14.08
C PRO A 61 11.00 -1.50 -13.34
N GLU A 62 12.23 -1.23 -12.95
CA GLU A 62 12.59 -0.01 -12.20
C GLU A 62 12.32 1.29 -12.99
N GLU A 63 12.34 1.20 -14.32
CA GLU A 63 12.13 2.32 -15.24
C GLU A 63 10.64 2.54 -15.58
N GLU A 64 9.76 1.66 -15.13
CA GLU A 64 8.32 1.79 -15.38
C GLU A 64 7.75 2.95 -14.57
N THR A 65 6.95 3.82 -15.24
CA THR A 65 6.24 4.89 -14.56
C THR A 65 5.03 4.33 -13.83
N VAL A 66 4.93 4.64 -12.55
CA VAL A 66 3.86 4.18 -11.67
C VAL A 66 3.30 5.34 -10.84
N ILE A 67 2.15 5.11 -10.24
CA ILE A 67 1.54 6.02 -9.28
C ILE A 67 1.92 5.54 -7.88
N GLY A 68 2.54 6.42 -7.10
CA GLY A 68 2.85 6.19 -5.69
C GLY A 68 1.98 7.05 -4.79
N ILE A 69 1.26 6.44 -3.86
CA ILE A 69 0.54 7.12 -2.80
C ILE A 69 1.24 6.77 -1.49
N PHE A 70 1.75 7.78 -0.83
CA PHE A 70 2.67 7.68 0.28
C PHE A 70 2.14 8.38 1.52
N LEU A 71 2.38 7.81 2.70
CA LEU A 71 2.05 8.43 3.99
C LEU A 71 3.02 7.96 5.08
N GLU A 72 3.15 8.77 6.10
CA GLU A 72 3.83 8.42 7.33
C GLU A 72 2.90 7.68 8.28
N VAL A 73 3.50 6.83 9.08
CA VAL A 73 2.82 6.12 10.17
C VAL A 73 3.51 6.51 11.47
N SER A 74 2.72 6.82 12.49
CA SER A 74 3.22 7.30 13.78
C SER A 74 2.41 6.77 14.95
N HIS A 75 2.88 7.02 16.16
CA HIS A 75 2.35 6.71 17.49
C HIS A 75 3.03 5.49 18.11
N ASP A 76 2.35 4.32 18.25
CA ASP A 76 3.00 3.13 18.84
C ASP A 76 4.02 2.50 17.90
N ILE A 77 3.85 2.71 16.61
CA ILE A 77 4.83 2.38 15.56
C ILE A 77 5.11 3.59 14.70
N ASP A 78 6.37 3.74 14.32
CA ASP A 78 6.85 4.75 13.39
C ASP A 78 7.33 4.07 12.11
N GLY A 79 7.12 4.74 10.98
CA GLY A 79 7.49 4.22 9.68
C GLY A 79 6.75 4.90 8.54
N SER A 80 6.72 4.25 7.40
CA SER A 80 6.01 4.74 6.23
C SER A 80 5.21 3.64 5.56
N MET A 81 4.20 4.05 4.82
CA MET A 81 3.36 3.17 4.04
C MET A 81 3.18 3.72 2.63
N MET A 82 3.22 2.85 1.65
CA MET A 82 3.11 3.21 0.26
C MET A 82 2.13 2.28 -0.45
N PHE A 83 1.32 2.83 -1.35
CA PHE A 83 0.50 2.08 -2.27
C PHE A 83 0.91 2.42 -3.70
N LEU A 84 1.23 1.41 -4.49
CA LEU A 84 1.68 1.55 -5.88
C LEU A 84 0.65 0.97 -6.83
N LEU A 85 0.42 1.69 -7.94
CA LEU A 85 -0.44 1.30 -9.05
C LEU A 85 0.28 1.57 -10.37
N ASP A 86 0.00 0.76 -11.40
CA ASP A 86 0.33 1.13 -12.77
C ASP A 86 -0.59 2.26 -13.28
N LEU A 87 -0.20 2.91 -14.38
CA LEU A 87 -0.93 4.07 -14.91
C LEU A 87 -2.32 3.71 -15.42
N GLU A 88 -2.48 2.55 -16.08
CA GLU A 88 -3.75 2.08 -16.61
C GLU A 88 -4.77 1.86 -15.48
N SER A 89 -4.31 1.19 -14.41
CA SER A 89 -5.10 0.99 -13.19
C SER A 89 -5.50 2.31 -12.54
N GLY A 90 -4.57 3.27 -12.50
CA GLY A 90 -4.82 4.60 -11.95
C GLY A 90 -5.90 5.34 -12.73
N HIS A 91 -5.79 5.42 -14.04
CA HIS A 91 -6.82 6.06 -14.87
C HIS A 91 -8.18 5.37 -14.74
N TYR A 92 -8.20 4.03 -14.77
CA TYR A 92 -9.44 3.29 -14.59
C TYR A 92 -10.13 3.62 -13.25
N LEU A 93 -9.38 3.66 -12.15
CA LEU A 93 -9.92 4.00 -10.83
C LEU A 93 -10.39 5.46 -10.78
N ALA A 94 -9.61 6.39 -11.30
CA ALA A 94 -9.97 7.80 -11.36
C ALA A 94 -11.25 8.02 -12.16
N ASP A 95 -11.36 7.42 -13.34
CA ASP A 95 -12.54 7.52 -14.19
C ASP A 95 -13.79 6.97 -13.51
N LYS A 96 -13.68 5.80 -12.86
CA LYS A 96 -14.81 5.23 -12.10
C LYS A 96 -15.26 6.14 -10.97
N LEU A 97 -14.32 6.70 -10.20
CA LEU A 97 -14.64 7.62 -9.09
C LEU A 97 -15.25 8.93 -9.54
N LEU A 98 -14.76 9.45 -10.66
CA LEU A 98 -15.26 10.71 -11.24
C LEU A 98 -16.46 10.51 -12.16
N MET A 99 -16.99 9.27 -12.27
CA MET A 99 -18.12 8.91 -13.14
C MET A 99 -17.88 9.29 -14.60
N LYS A 100 -16.63 9.23 -15.05
CA LYS A 100 -16.26 9.44 -16.44
C LYS A 100 -16.51 8.16 -17.23
N GLU A 101 -17.14 8.27 -18.41
CA GLU A 101 -17.40 7.13 -19.28
C GLU A 101 -16.67 7.28 -20.61
N ASN A 102 -16.10 6.18 -21.09
CA ASN A 102 -15.45 6.10 -22.42
C ASN A 102 -14.33 7.15 -22.63
N VAL A 103 -13.56 7.43 -21.60
CA VAL A 103 -12.41 8.35 -21.71
C VAL A 103 -11.26 7.63 -22.42
N VAL A 104 -10.60 8.33 -23.33
CA VAL A 104 -9.35 7.87 -23.94
C VAL A 104 -8.23 8.76 -23.43
N HIS A 105 -7.29 8.15 -22.71
CA HIS A 105 -6.13 8.84 -22.19
C HIS A 105 -5.00 8.78 -23.22
N GLU A 106 -4.78 9.88 -23.95
CA GLU A 106 -3.73 9.98 -24.98
C GLU A 106 -2.31 10.02 -24.37
N GLN A 107 -2.20 10.54 -23.15
CA GLN A 107 -0.96 10.66 -22.39
C GLN A 107 -1.14 9.98 -21.05
N MET A 108 -0.74 8.73 -20.96
CA MET A 108 -0.92 7.90 -19.75
C MET A 108 -0.22 8.43 -18.51
N GLU A 109 0.84 9.23 -18.67
CA GLU A 109 1.59 9.81 -17.56
C GLU A 109 0.97 11.08 -17.00
N VAL A 110 -0.10 11.61 -17.64
CA VAL A 110 -0.72 12.88 -17.27
C VAL A 110 -2.05 12.65 -16.56
N PHE A 111 -2.13 13.10 -15.34
CA PHE A 111 -3.34 13.12 -14.52
C PHE A 111 -3.72 14.55 -14.20
N ASP A 112 -5.00 14.88 -14.31
CA ASP A 112 -5.51 16.17 -13.85
C ASP A 112 -5.63 16.24 -12.31
N GLU A 113 -5.86 17.44 -11.76
CA GLU A 113 -5.95 17.65 -10.32
C GLU A 113 -7.09 16.85 -9.67
N MET A 114 -8.21 16.64 -10.39
CA MET A 114 -9.35 15.88 -9.90
C MET A 114 -9.04 14.39 -9.86
N GLU A 115 -8.35 13.88 -10.88
CA GLU A 115 -7.91 12.49 -10.96
C GLU A 115 -6.92 12.18 -9.83
N LEU A 116 -5.91 13.04 -9.64
CA LEU A 116 -4.96 12.87 -8.54
C LEU A 116 -5.64 12.96 -7.17
N SER A 117 -6.63 13.86 -7.01
CA SER A 117 -7.39 13.98 -5.77
C SER A 117 -8.22 12.71 -5.50
N ALA A 118 -8.87 12.16 -6.53
CA ALA A 118 -9.64 10.93 -6.43
C ALA A 118 -8.76 9.73 -6.06
N LEU A 119 -7.61 9.59 -6.72
CA LEU A 119 -6.64 8.53 -6.43
C LEU A 119 -6.06 8.64 -5.01
N LYS A 120 -5.78 9.87 -4.58
CA LYS A 120 -5.30 10.15 -3.23
C LYS A 120 -6.32 9.71 -2.17
N GLU A 121 -7.61 9.94 -2.40
CA GLU A 121 -8.68 9.50 -1.50
C GLU A 121 -8.80 7.96 -1.47
N VAL A 122 -8.72 7.29 -2.61
CA VAL A 122 -8.66 5.81 -2.66
C VAL A 122 -7.48 5.29 -1.87
N GLY A 123 -6.29 5.83 -2.10
CA GLY A 123 -5.10 5.43 -1.37
C GLY A 123 -5.25 5.64 0.14
N ASN A 124 -5.84 6.75 0.55
CA ASN A 124 -6.14 7.03 1.95
C ASN A 124 -7.06 5.97 2.57
N ILE A 125 -8.16 5.63 1.88
CA ILE A 125 -9.13 4.61 2.35
C ILE A 125 -8.48 3.24 2.47
N ILE A 126 -7.75 2.81 1.44
CA ILE A 126 -7.09 1.52 1.43
C ILE A 126 -6.09 1.46 2.59
N THR A 127 -5.22 2.45 2.71
CA THR A 127 -4.19 2.51 3.75
C THR A 127 -4.78 2.52 5.14
N ALA A 128 -5.77 3.37 5.39
CA ALA A 128 -6.46 3.42 6.68
C ALA A 128 -7.10 2.08 7.04
N SER A 129 -7.63 1.35 6.05
CA SER A 129 -8.24 0.04 6.24
C SER A 129 -7.22 -1.02 6.67
N TYR A 130 -6.03 -1.03 6.04
CA TYR A 130 -4.94 -1.95 6.41
C TYR A 130 -4.34 -1.61 7.78
N LEU A 131 -4.07 -0.33 8.06
CA LEU A 131 -3.57 0.11 9.36
C LEU A 131 -4.58 -0.16 10.48
N SER A 132 -5.87 0.02 10.21
CA SER A 132 -6.93 -0.30 11.16
C SER A 132 -7.01 -1.80 11.47
N ALA A 133 -6.85 -2.66 10.46
CA ALA A 133 -6.76 -4.10 10.63
C ALA A 133 -5.54 -4.49 11.48
N LEU A 134 -4.36 -3.93 11.16
CA LEU A 134 -3.13 -4.14 11.92
C LEU A 134 -3.30 -3.69 13.38
N ALA A 135 -3.82 -2.48 13.60
CA ALA A 135 -4.09 -1.92 14.93
C ALA A 135 -5.01 -2.82 15.76
N SER A 136 -6.09 -3.31 15.13
CA SER A 136 -7.07 -4.17 15.80
C SER A 136 -6.48 -5.52 16.23
N MET A 137 -5.62 -6.11 15.42
CA MET A 137 -5.04 -7.43 15.69
C MET A 137 -3.82 -7.36 16.63
N THR A 138 -3.12 -6.24 16.67
CA THR A 138 -1.94 -6.02 17.53
C THR A 138 -2.26 -5.25 18.81
N ASN A 139 -3.44 -4.65 18.91
CA ASN A 139 -3.82 -3.71 19.97
C ASN A 139 -2.85 -2.50 20.08
N LEU A 140 -2.23 -2.12 18.96
CA LEU A 140 -1.39 -0.94 18.84
C LEU A 140 -2.22 0.24 18.33
N THR A 141 -1.87 1.45 18.79
CA THR A 141 -2.42 2.68 18.23
C THR A 141 -1.54 3.11 17.06
N ILE A 142 -2.13 3.24 15.88
CA ILE A 142 -1.41 3.54 14.63
C ILE A 142 -2.12 4.69 13.94
N LEU A 143 -1.39 5.78 13.69
CA LEU A 143 -1.94 6.99 13.09
C LEU A 143 -1.25 7.28 11.74
N PRO A 144 -2.02 7.28 10.63
CA PRO A 144 -1.50 7.72 9.34
C PRO A 144 -1.47 9.25 9.22
N SER A 145 -0.50 9.78 8.49
CA SER A 145 -0.49 11.17 8.04
C SER A 145 -1.46 11.39 6.87
N VAL A 146 -1.57 12.64 6.42
CA VAL A 146 -2.25 12.95 5.15
C VAL A 146 -1.43 12.35 4.00
N PRO A 147 -2.04 11.60 3.07
CA PRO A 147 -1.31 10.98 1.98
C PRO A 147 -0.75 12.01 0.99
N TYR A 148 0.41 11.70 0.45
CA TYR A 148 1.04 12.37 -0.67
C TYR A 148 0.96 11.46 -1.90
N ILE A 149 0.75 12.01 -3.09
CA ILE A 149 0.68 11.28 -4.36
C ILE A 149 1.72 11.81 -5.33
N CYS A 150 2.37 10.91 -6.05
CA CYS A 150 3.30 11.24 -7.13
C CYS A 150 3.17 10.23 -8.28
N VAL A 151 3.55 10.66 -9.46
CA VAL A 151 3.66 9.82 -10.68
C VAL A 151 5.09 9.95 -11.15
N ASP A 152 5.84 8.86 -11.10
CA ASP A 152 7.26 8.82 -11.46
C ASP A 152 7.70 7.38 -11.73
N MET A 153 8.96 7.19 -12.11
CA MET A 153 9.55 5.86 -12.23
C MET A 153 9.51 5.09 -10.90
N ALA A 154 9.27 3.82 -10.96
CA ALA A 154 9.18 2.95 -9.78
C ALA A 154 10.43 3.07 -8.89
N ALA A 155 11.63 3.10 -9.49
CA ALA A 155 12.88 3.30 -8.74
C ALA A 155 12.92 4.63 -7.98
N ALA A 156 12.44 5.72 -8.58
CA ALA A 156 12.38 7.04 -7.94
C ALA A 156 11.42 7.01 -6.74
N ILE A 157 10.21 6.49 -6.93
CA ILE A 157 9.19 6.38 -5.88
C ILE A 157 9.67 5.51 -4.72
N LEU A 158 10.28 4.36 -5.00
CA LEU A 158 10.80 3.44 -3.98
C LEU A 158 11.99 4.00 -3.20
N SER A 159 12.67 5.01 -3.72
CA SER A 159 13.76 5.70 -3.02
C SER A 159 13.28 6.76 -2.02
N VAL A 160 12.03 7.23 -2.14
CA VAL A 160 11.47 8.30 -1.29
C VAL A 160 11.60 7.99 0.22
N PRO A 161 11.26 6.79 0.72
CA PRO A 161 11.40 6.48 2.14
C PRO A 161 12.83 6.64 2.68
N ALA A 162 13.82 6.24 1.90
CA ALA A 162 15.22 6.35 2.31
C ALA A 162 15.71 7.81 2.29
N ILE A 163 15.22 8.61 1.35
CA ILE A 163 15.63 10.01 1.16
C ILE A 163 14.92 10.94 2.15
N GLU A 164 13.60 10.85 2.23
CA GLU A 164 12.76 11.77 3.00
C GLU A 164 12.82 11.50 4.51
N PHE A 165 12.91 10.23 4.89
CA PHE A 165 12.78 9.83 6.30
C PHE A 165 14.08 9.32 6.90
N GLY A 166 15.16 9.23 6.12
CA GLY A 166 16.41 8.61 6.59
C GLY A 166 16.15 7.21 7.15
N LEU A 167 15.08 6.57 6.68
CA LEU A 167 14.64 5.28 7.18
C LEU A 167 15.69 4.23 6.88
N VAL A 168 16.46 3.91 7.89
CA VAL A 168 17.42 2.81 7.93
C VAL A 168 16.68 1.53 8.37
N GLY A 169 15.47 1.36 7.89
CA GLY A 169 14.75 0.10 8.02
C GLY A 169 15.21 -0.84 6.90
N ASP A 170 15.88 -1.92 7.24
CA ASP A 170 16.34 -2.89 6.25
C ASP A 170 15.21 -3.73 5.67
N ARG A 171 13.98 -3.59 6.17
CA ARG A 171 12.87 -4.51 5.92
C ARG A 171 11.56 -3.83 5.57
N ALA A 172 10.86 -4.43 4.62
CA ALA A 172 9.53 -4.03 4.21
C ALA A 172 8.58 -5.23 4.21
N LEU A 173 7.33 -4.96 4.56
CA LEU A 173 6.22 -5.86 4.34
C LEU A 173 5.58 -5.49 3.00
N LEU A 174 5.74 -6.34 2.00
CA LEU A 174 5.12 -6.22 0.70
C LEU A 174 3.82 -7.04 0.68
N ILE A 175 2.70 -6.38 0.44
CA ILE A 175 1.38 -6.98 0.29
C ILE A 175 0.93 -6.77 -1.14
N GLU A 176 0.90 -7.84 -1.92
CA GLU A 176 0.31 -7.80 -3.26
C GLU A 176 -1.20 -7.74 -3.11
N THR A 177 -1.84 -6.82 -3.81
CA THR A 177 -3.29 -6.60 -3.75
C THR A 177 -3.86 -6.65 -5.15
N GLU A 178 -4.96 -7.36 -5.31
CA GLU A 178 -5.75 -7.39 -6.54
C GLU A 178 -7.13 -6.81 -6.27
N ILE A 179 -7.43 -5.69 -6.92
CA ILE A 179 -8.75 -5.05 -6.89
C ILE A 179 -9.54 -5.58 -8.08
N CYS A 180 -10.61 -6.30 -7.81
CA CYS A 180 -11.48 -6.89 -8.82
C CYS A 180 -12.74 -6.03 -8.96
N ALA A 181 -12.82 -5.32 -10.08
CA ALA A 181 -14.00 -4.60 -10.53
C ALA A 181 -14.44 -5.20 -11.88
N ASP A 182 -14.73 -4.37 -12.91
CA ASP A 182 -14.93 -4.84 -14.29
C ASP A 182 -13.63 -5.37 -14.89
N VAL A 183 -12.49 -4.90 -14.40
CA VAL A 183 -11.14 -5.33 -14.73
C VAL A 183 -10.38 -5.68 -13.46
N ALA A 184 -9.37 -6.53 -13.56
CA ALA A 184 -8.47 -6.82 -12.45
C ALA A 184 -7.34 -5.78 -12.40
N ILE A 185 -7.24 -5.07 -11.29
CA ILE A 185 -6.24 -4.04 -11.03
C ILE A 185 -5.26 -4.60 -10.02
N ARG A 186 -3.96 -4.57 -10.34
CA ARG A 186 -2.91 -4.94 -9.41
C ARG A 186 -2.36 -3.71 -8.70
N GLY A 187 -2.22 -3.82 -7.40
CA GLY A 187 -1.57 -2.82 -6.57
C GLY A 187 -0.62 -3.48 -5.58
N TYR A 188 0.35 -2.71 -5.15
CA TYR A 188 1.31 -3.14 -4.14
C TYR A 188 1.22 -2.25 -2.93
N PHE A 189 1.01 -2.89 -1.80
CA PHE A 189 1.04 -2.26 -0.49
C PHE A 189 2.40 -2.53 0.15
N ILE A 190 3.08 -1.50 0.57
CA ILE A 190 4.41 -1.59 1.15
C ILE A 190 4.39 -0.88 2.50
N LEU A 191 4.54 -1.63 3.58
CA LEU A 191 4.75 -1.07 4.92
C LEU A 191 6.23 -1.20 5.26
N MET A 192 6.85 -0.07 5.59
CA MET A 192 8.24 0.04 5.99
C MET A 192 8.31 0.62 7.41
N PRO A 193 8.18 -0.21 8.43
CA PRO A 193 8.31 0.22 9.80
C PRO A 193 9.79 0.49 10.14
N GLU A 194 10.02 1.41 11.06
CA GLU A 194 11.33 1.53 11.69
C GLU A 194 11.68 0.23 12.46
N GLN A 195 12.96 0.01 12.70
CA GLN A 195 13.43 -1.25 13.29
C GLN A 195 12.77 -1.57 14.64
N GLU A 196 12.59 -0.59 15.50
CA GLU A 196 11.93 -0.81 16.80
C GLU A 196 10.44 -1.11 16.62
N SER A 197 9.79 -0.41 15.69
CA SER A 197 8.38 -0.59 15.33
C SER A 197 8.11 -1.95 14.72
N TYR A 198 9.04 -2.43 13.90
CA TYR A 198 8.99 -3.78 13.36
C TYR A 198 8.94 -4.84 14.47
N TYR A 199 9.82 -4.75 15.47
CA TYR A 199 9.81 -5.68 16.61
C TYR A 199 8.56 -5.54 17.48
N LYS A 200 8.02 -4.34 17.63
CA LYS A 200 6.74 -4.13 18.34
C LYS A 200 5.59 -4.85 17.65
N ILE A 201 5.49 -4.72 16.31
CA ILE A 201 4.47 -5.42 15.52
C ILE A 201 4.59 -6.93 15.75
N LEU A 202 5.77 -7.52 15.52
CA LEU A 202 5.96 -8.96 15.65
C LEU A 202 5.71 -9.48 17.09
N SER A 203 6.00 -8.66 18.10
CA SER A 203 5.78 -9.05 19.51
C SER A 203 4.31 -8.96 19.93
N ALA A 204 3.49 -8.25 19.17
CA ALA A 204 2.07 -8.04 19.41
C ALA A 204 1.18 -9.02 18.64
N LEU A 205 1.73 -9.72 17.63
CA LEU A 205 1.09 -10.80 16.90
C LEU A 205 1.20 -12.14 17.62
#